data_48fd71490d3dfb0b19f86437d5e272e2
#
_entry.id   48fd71490d3dfb0b19f86437d5e272e2
#
_cell.length_a   1.000
_cell.length_b   1.000
_cell.length_c   1.000
_cell.angle_alpha   90.00
_cell.angle_beta   90.00
_cell.angle_gamma   90.00
#
_symmetry.space_group_name_H-M   'P 1'
#
loop_
_entity.id
_entity.type
_entity.pdbx_description
1 polymer ?
#
loop_
_entity_poly.entity_id
_entity_poly.type
_entity_poly.pdbx_seq_one_letter_code
_entity_poly.pdbx_strand_id
1 'polypeptide(L)'
;LNVKKVRSVLQVITKTPEASIFLYPIDPIRDGAPTYYDEIKHPMDLSKIDKKLKSGEYKTMGDFAADMRLMFSNCRQFNPPGTAPALMEQVVSCVWRREWSRAMERKLEYSQKRSLQSMMSRLKQHPSGGLFLYAVDPVALNIPTYFDVIPKENARDLTLIGNKLRSDRYDSIDALDADIRLMLTNCFTFNAGNEPVCDIARAFEKVYQQEIRAVRKAYT
;
A
#
# COMPACT_ATOMS: atom_id res chain seq x y z
N LEU A 1 11.94 6.75 6.66
CA LEU A 1 11.69 5.42 7.26
C LEU A 1 10.36 5.40 8.02
N ASN A 2 9.47 4.43 7.73
CA ASN A 2 8.28 4.19 8.56
C ASN A 2 8.64 3.22 9.70
N VAL A 3 9.05 3.78 10.83
CA VAL A 3 9.54 3.01 12.00
C VAL A 3 8.47 2.05 12.54
N LYS A 4 7.18 2.42 12.54
CA LYS A 4 6.09 1.54 13.00
C LYS A 4 5.99 0.27 12.15
N LYS A 5 6.03 0.42 10.82
CA LYS A 5 6.00 -0.71 9.88
C LYS A 5 7.21 -1.64 10.08
N VAL A 6 8.41 -1.06 10.19
CA VAL A 6 9.64 -1.84 10.41
C VAL A 6 9.60 -2.60 11.73
N ARG A 7 9.18 -1.96 12.83
CA ARG A 7 9.02 -2.64 14.14
C ARG A 7 8.03 -3.79 14.10
N SER A 8 6.91 -3.61 13.41
CA SER A 8 5.91 -4.68 13.25
C SER A 8 6.51 -5.90 12.52
N VAL A 9 7.26 -5.66 11.45
CA VAL A 9 7.95 -6.74 10.70
C VAL A 9 8.97 -7.44 11.59
N LEU A 10 9.84 -6.69 12.29
CA LEU A 10 10.82 -7.27 13.23
C LEU A 10 10.16 -8.11 14.33
N GLN A 11 9.05 -7.63 14.91
CA GLN A 11 8.32 -8.36 15.94
C GLN A 11 7.82 -9.72 15.47
N VAL A 12 7.34 -9.82 14.24
CA VAL A 12 6.88 -11.10 13.67
C VAL A 12 8.06 -12.04 13.47
N ILE A 13 9.17 -11.51 12.92
CA ILE A 13 10.36 -12.31 12.67
C ILE A 13 10.97 -12.84 13.95
N THR A 14 11.19 -11.99 14.96
CA THR A 14 11.80 -12.39 16.24
C THR A 14 10.97 -13.40 17.04
N LYS A 15 9.66 -13.49 16.77
CA LYS A 15 8.75 -14.48 17.38
C LYS A 15 8.69 -15.80 16.59
N THR A 16 9.27 -15.86 15.40
CA THR A 16 9.35 -17.09 14.62
C THR A 16 10.38 -18.01 15.28
N PRO A 17 10.05 -19.27 15.65
CA PRO A 17 10.97 -20.15 16.37
C PRO A 17 12.32 -20.35 15.65
N GLU A 18 12.29 -20.49 14.32
CA GLU A 18 13.47 -20.68 13.49
C GLU A 18 14.39 -19.44 13.44
N ALA A 19 13.90 -18.27 13.89
CA ALA A 19 14.72 -17.07 13.98
C ALA A 19 15.70 -17.08 15.16
N SER A 20 15.66 -18.08 16.02
CA SER A 20 16.57 -18.24 17.18
C SER A 20 18.04 -18.13 16.79
N ILE A 21 18.44 -18.67 15.63
CA ILE A 21 19.81 -18.61 15.09
C ILE A 21 20.25 -17.20 14.67
N PHE A 22 19.31 -16.27 14.54
CA PHE A 22 19.55 -14.88 14.10
C PHE A 22 19.42 -13.84 15.21
N LEU A 23 19.00 -14.25 16.42
CA LEU A 23 18.70 -13.31 17.50
C LEU A 23 19.92 -12.54 17.99
N TYR A 24 21.09 -13.18 17.99
CA TYR A 24 22.33 -12.64 18.51
C TYR A 24 23.49 -12.89 17.55
N PRO A 25 24.62 -12.18 17.72
CA PRO A 25 25.85 -12.47 16.97
C PRO A 25 26.28 -13.93 17.13
N ILE A 26 26.82 -14.50 16.07
CA ILE A 26 27.42 -15.84 16.10
C ILE A 26 28.60 -15.85 17.09
N ASP A 27 28.59 -16.81 17.99
CA ASP A 27 29.73 -17.16 18.84
C ASP A 27 30.42 -18.39 18.23
N PRO A 28 31.67 -18.25 17.71
CA PRO A 28 32.35 -19.34 17.02
C PRO A 28 32.50 -20.65 17.84
N ILE A 29 32.60 -20.52 19.17
CA ILE A 29 32.76 -21.67 20.07
C ILE A 29 31.39 -22.28 20.40
N ARG A 30 30.48 -21.47 20.91
CA ARG A 30 29.13 -21.91 21.30
C ARG A 30 28.35 -22.51 20.14
N ASP A 31 28.46 -21.89 18.97
CA ASP A 31 27.65 -22.24 17.80
C ASP A 31 28.37 -23.20 16.84
N GLY A 32 29.58 -23.68 17.24
CA GLY A 32 30.36 -24.63 16.43
C GLY A 32 30.79 -24.11 15.05
N ALA A 33 31.06 -22.84 14.94
CA ALA A 33 31.33 -22.10 13.71
C ALA A 33 32.70 -21.39 13.77
N PRO A 34 33.84 -22.09 13.94
CA PRO A 34 35.14 -21.48 14.24
C PRO A 34 35.66 -20.59 13.11
N THR A 35 35.29 -20.85 11.86
CA THR A 35 35.72 -20.07 10.67
C THR A 35 34.75 -18.96 10.26
N TYR A 36 33.67 -18.77 11.02
CA TYR A 36 32.59 -17.85 10.61
C TYR A 36 33.10 -16.44 10.25
N TYR A 37 33.95 -15.85 11.09
CA TYR A 37 34.48 -14.51 10.86
C TYR A 37 35.61 -14.46 9.82
N ASP A 38 36.16 -15.60 9.46
CA ASP A 38 37.09 -15.69 8.34
C ASP A 38 36.38 -15.63 6.98
N GLU A 39 35.16 -16.19 6.92
CA GLU A 39 34.33 -16.25 5.72
C GLU A 39 33.34 -15.07 5.59
N ILE A 40 32.76 -14.63 6.71
CA ILE A 40 31.76 -13.58 6.75
C ILE A 40 32.37 -12.25 7.20
N LYS A 41 32.62 -11.36 6.24
CA LYS A 41 33.28 -10.06 6.51
C LYS A 41 32.36 -9.00 7.08
N HIS A 42 31.06 -9.13 6.86
CA HIS A 42 30.03 -8.19 7.33
C HIS A 42 28.93 -8.92 8.12
N PRO A 43 29.24 -9.37 9.34
CA PRO A 43 28.27 -10.09 10.15
C PRO A 43 27.07 -9.22 10.50
N MET A 44 25.87 -9.81 10.42
CA MET A 44 24.60 -9.16 10.70
C MET A 44 23.67 -10.13 11.43
N ASP A 45 22.94 -9.61 12.41
CA ASP A 45 21.99 -10.33 13.25
C ASP A 45 20.83 -9.40 13.66
N LEU A 46 19.75 -9.98 14.21
CA LEU A 46 18.55 -9.23 14.58
C LEU A 46 18.80 -8.25 15.73
N SER A 47 19.74 -8.55 16.67
CA SER A 47 20.07 -7.63 17.75
C SER A 47 20.78 -6.37 17.22
N LYS A 48 21.65 -6.53 16.24
CA LYS A 48 22.34 -5.42 15.56
C LYS A 48 21.36 -4.58 14.75
N ILE A 49 20.44 -5.23 14.04
CA ILE A 49 19.37 -4.56 13.27
C ILE A 49 18.47 -3.75 14.22
N ASP A 50 18.05 -4.31 15.34
CA ASP A 50 17.22 -3.61 16.33
C ASP A 50 17.97 -2.41 16.94
N LYS A 51 19.27 -2.54 17.25
CA LYS A 51 20.12 -1.43 17.72
C LYS A 51 20.17 -0.31 16.67
N LYS A 52 20.42 -0.62 15.41
CA LYS A 52 20.46 0.36 14.32
C LYS A 52 19.10 1.04 14.10
N LEU A 53 17.99 0.32 14.28
CA LEU A 53 16.65 0.89 14.24
C LEU A 53 16.41 1.87 15.39
N LYS A 54 16.84 1.51 16.60
CA LYS A 54 16.69 2.34 17.82
C LYS A 54 17.57 3.59 17.77
N SER A 55 18.80 3.48 17.24
CA SER A 55 19.71 4.62 17.08
C SER A 55 19.37 5.56 15.91
N GLY A 56 18.39 5.16 15.06
CA GLY A 56 17.99 5.97 13.89
C GLY A 56 19.01 5.97 12.75
N GLU A 57 19.86 4.95 12.66
CA GLU A 57 20.83 4.79 11.57
C GLU A 57 20.15 4.54 10.23
N TYR A 58 19.04 3.82 10.19
CA TYR A 58 18.25 3.63 8.97
C TYR A 58 17.51 4.90 8.58
N LYS A 59 17.81 5.42 7.40
CA LYS A 59 17.13 6.60 6.84
C LYS A 59 15.95 6.21 5.96
N THR A 60 16.06 5.10 5.23
CA THR A 60 15.05 4.59 4.30
C THR A 60 14.58 3.19 4.67
N MET A 61 13.46 2.77 4.07
CA MET A 61 13.00 1.37 4.14
C MET A 61 14.00 0.43 3.46
N GLY A 62 14.72 0.93 2.44
CA GLY A 62 15.74 0.19 1.71
C GLY A 62 16.94 -0.19 2.57
N ASP A 63 17.41 0.73 3.43
CA ASP A 63 18.58 0.49 4.31
C ASP A 63 18.30 -0.68 5.26
N PHE A 64 17.13 -0.67 5.90
CA PHE A 64 16.69 -1.76 6.75
C PHE A 64 16.58 -3.09 5.98
N ALA A 65 15.99 -3.05 4.78
CA ALA A 65 15.85 -4.25 3.96
C ALA A 65 17.20 -4.80 3.48
N ALA A 66 18.20 -3.93 3.29
CA ALA A 66 19.56 -4.35 2.93
C ALA A 66 20.21 -5.18 4.06
N ASP A 67 20.10 -4.73 5.30
CA ASP A 67 20.66 -5.46 6.45
C ASP A 67 19.93 -6.79 6.69
N MET A 68 18.61 -6.84 6.53
CA MET A 68 17.87 -8.11 6.57
C MET A 68 18.34 -9.11 5.50
N ARG A 69 18.54 -8.63 4.27
CA ARG A 69 19.05 -9.47 3.19
C ARG A 69 20.50 -9.93 3.44
N LEU A 70 21.33 -9.04 4.00
CA LEU A 70 22.70 -9.35 4.35
C LEU A 70 22.75 -10.49 5.38
N MET A 71 21.92 -10.42 6.44
CA MET A 71 21.81 -11.48 7.45
C MET A 71 21.48 -12.84 6.82
N PHE A 72 20.49 -12.90 5.95
CA PHE A 72 20.12 -14.14 5.24
C PHE A 72 21.20 -14.59 4.26
N SER A 73 21.85 -13.68 3.55
CA SER A 73 22.94 -13.97 2.63
C SER A 73 24.13 -14.59 3.36
N ASN A 74 24.51 -14.03 4.51
CA ASN A 74 25.57 -14.57 5.36
C ASN A 74 25.27 -16.01 5.80
N CYS A 75 24.03 -16.28 6.19
CA CYS A 75 23.61 -17.62 6.58
C CYS A 75 23.73 -18.62 5.43
N ARG A 76 23.29 -18.25 4.22
CA ARG A 76 23.42 -19.11 3.03
C ARG A 76 24.85 -19.29 2.55
N GLN A 77 25.70 -18.27 2.74
CA GLN A 77 27.11 -18.34 2.38
C GLN A 77 27.86 -19.33 3.28
N PHE A 78 27.62 -19.26 4.58
CA PHE A 78 28.34 -20.06 5.58
C PHE A 78 27.80 -21.50 5.71
N ASN A 79 26.48 -21.69 5.56
CA ASN A 79 25.84 -22.99 5.80
C ASN A 79 25.47 -23.68 4.48
N PRO A 80 26.01 -24.90 4.22
CA PRO A 80 25.64 -25.69 3.05
C PRO A 80 24.14 -25.99 2.98
N PRO A 81 23.56 -26.12 1.77
CA PRO A 81 22.15 -26.48 1.61
C PRO A 81 21.81 -27.78 2.35
N GLY A 82 20.66 -27.84 2.99
CA GLY A 82 20.18 -29.02 3.73
C GLY A 82 20.63 -29.09 5.19
N THR A 83 21.54 -28.23 5.63
CA THR A 83 21.87 -28.10 7.06
C THR A 83 20.73 -27.44 7.85
N ALA A 84 20.64 -27.73 9.15
CA ALA A 84 19.60 -27.15 9.99
C ALA A 84 19.56 -25.61 9.94
N PRO A 85 20.68 -24.86 10.03
CA PRO A 85 20.64 -23.40 9.89
C PRO A 85 20.16 -22.94 8.50
N ALA A 86 20.52 -23.63 7.42
CA ALA A 86 20.06 -23.30 6.08
C ALA A 86 18.55 -23.51 5.91
N LEU A 87 17.97 -24.56 6.52
CA LEU A 87 16.54 -24.82 6.52
C LEU A 87 15.79 -23.77 7.37
N MET A 88 16.33 -23.42 8.53
CA MET A 88 15.76 -22.37 9.39
C MET A 88 15.77 -21.00 8.67
N GLU A 89 16.84 -20.68 7.94
CA GLU A 89 16.91 -19.47 7.12
C GLU A 89 15.80 -19.44 6.08
N GLN A 90 15.53 -20.54 5.37
CA GLN A 90 14.45 -20.59 4.38
C GLN A 90 13.09 -20.25 4.97
N VAL A 91 12.78 -20.75 6.17
CA VAL A 91 11.53 -20.43 6.87
C VAL A 91 11.49 -18.95 7.23
N VAL A 92 12.52 -18.42 7.87
CA VAL A 92 12.56 -17.01 8.34
C VAL A 92 12.56 -16.04 7.16
N SER A 93 13.29 -16.34 6.08
CA SER A 93 13.29 -15.49 4.87
C SER A 93 11.96 -15.53 4.12
N CYS A 94 11.20 -16.63 4.19
CA CYS A 94 9.84 -16.70 3.67
C CYS A 94 8.89 -15.81 4.49
N VAL A 95 8.94 -15.88 5.83
CA VAL A 95 8.20 -15.00 6.73
C VAL A 95 8.56 -13.53 6.47
N TRP A 96 9.86 -13.22 6.35
CA TRP A 96 10.35 -11.90 6.01
C TRP A 96 9.74 -11.37 4.71
N ARG A 97 9.81 -12.12 3.62
CA ARG A 97 9.28 -11.70 2.31
C ARG A 97 7.80 -11.38 2.39
N ARG A 98 7.01 -12.22 3.06
CA ARG A 98 5.57 -12.02 3.25
C ARG A 98 5.28 -10.74 4.05
N GLU A 99 5.90 -10.58 5.21
CA GLU A 99 5.65 -9.44 6.08
C GLU A 99 6.19 -8.13 5.47
N TRP A 100 7.32 -8.20 4.77
CA TRP A 100 7.87 -7.06 4.04
C TRP A 100 6.98 -6.61 2.90
N SER A 101 6.47 -7.52 2.08
CA SER A 101 5.48 -7.19 1.04
C SER A 101 4.27 -6.49 1.62
N ARG A 102 3.70 -7.02 2.72
CA ARG A 102 2.58 -6.39 3.42
C ARG A 102 2.92 -4.98 3.94
N ALA A 103 4.11 -4.82 4.50
CA ALA A 103 4.57 -3.51 5.00
C ALA A 103 4.79 -2.50 3.87
N MET A 104 5.22 -2.96 2.70
CA MET A 104 5.44 -2.13 1.51
C MET A 104 4.17 -1.87 0.70
N GLU A 105 3.09 -2.63 0.92
CA GLU A 105 1.80 -2.33 0.31
C GLU A 105 1.38 -0.91 0.67
N ARG A 106 1.16 -0.10 -0.36
CA ARG A 106 0.51 1.20 -0.17
C ARG A 106 -0.97 0.93 0.11
N LYS A 107 -1.40 1.29 1.30
CA LYS A 107 -2.81 1.25 1.70
C LYS A 107 -3.14 2.59 2.35
N LEU A 108 -4.36 3.03 2.12
CA LEU A 108 -4.92 4.15 2.87
C LEU A 108 -4.85 3.84 4.37
N GLU A 109 -4.36 4.78 5.15
CA GLU A 109 -4.47 4.69 6.61
C GLU A 109 -5.94 4.69 7.02
N TYR A 110 -6.25 4.06 8.14
CA TYR A 110 -7.65 3.95 8.62
C TYR A 110 -8.33 5.31 8.74
N SER A 111 -7.62 6.31 9.25
CA SER A 111 -8.10 7.69 9.37
C SER A 111 -8.41 8.33 8.00
N GLN A 112 -7.53 8.13 7.02
CA GLN A 112 -7.72 8.60 5.64
C GLN A 112 -8.93 7.92 5.00
N LYS A 113 -9.04 6.59 5.14
CA LYS A 113 -10.17 5.82 4.62
C LYS A 113 -11.49 6.33 5.20
N ARG A 114 -11.55 6.56 6.52
CA ARG A 114 -12.74 7.08 7.20
C ARG A 114 -13.12 8.47 6.71
N SER A 115 -12.15 9.36 6.54
CA SER A 115 -12.39 10.72 6.01
C SER A 115 -12.90 10.68 4.57
N LEU A 116 -12.33 9.82 3.72
CA LEU A 116 -12.79 9.62 2.35
C LEU A 116 -14.21 9.01 2.31
N GLN A 117 -14.54 8.07 3.19
CA GLN A 117 -15.89 7.50 3.30
C GLN A 117 -16.91 8.57 3.68
N SER A 118 -16.58 9.45 4.63
CA SER A 118 -17.43 10.59 5.03
C SER A 118 -17.61 11.57 3.87
N MET A 119 -16.54 11.90 3.16
CA MET A 119 -16.60 12.72 1.93
C MET A 119 -17.52 12.08 0.89
N MET A 120 -17.33 10.79 0.57
CA MET A 120 -18.17 10.07 -0.39
C MET A 120 -19.66 10.06 -0.01
N SER A 121 -19.97 9.98 1.30
CA SER A 121 -21.35 10.05 1.78
C SER A 121 -21.96 11.43 1.49
N ARG A 122 -21.24 12.51 1.77
CA ARG A 122 -21.70 13.89 1.47
C ARG A 122 -21.89 14.12 -0.04
N LEU A 123 -20.94 13.66 -0.86
CA LEU A 123 -21.04 13.78 -2.32
C LEU A 123 -22.27 13.06 -2.89
N LYS A 124 -22.58 11.87 -2.37
CA LYS A 124 -23.76 11.10 -2.79
C LYS A 124 -25.09 11.76 -2.40
N GLN A 125 -25.11 12.49 -1.27
CA GLN A 125 -26.28 13.18 -0.77
C GLN A 125 -26.47 14.58 -1.38
N HIS A 126 -25.43 15.11 -2.04
CA HIS A 126 -25.51 16.43 -2.66
C HIS A 126 -26.45 16.40 -3.88
N PRO A 127 -27.28 17.44 -4.09
CA PRO A 127 -28.22 17.48 -5.22
C PRO A 127 -27.57 17.21 -6.58
N SER A 128 -26.39 17.78 -6.84
CA SER A 128 -25.65 17.54 -8.09
C SER A 128 -24.97 16.16 -8.15
N GLY A 129 -24.92 15.42 -7.04
CA GLY A 129 -24.36 14.08 -6.98
C GLY A 129 -25.27 13.01 -7.61
N GLY A 130 -26.56 13.30 -7.74
CA GLY A 130 -27.54 12.37 -8.29
C GLY A 130 -27.19 11.88 -9.70
N LEU A 131 -26.64 12.76 -10.54
CA LEU A 131 -26.18 12.42 -11.90
C LEU A 131 -25.10 11.32 -11.91
N PHE A 132 -24.31 11.23 -10.87
CA PHE A 132 -23.13 10.34 -10.77
C PHE A 132 -23.34 9.16 -9.83
N LEU A 133 -24.57 8.98 -9.28
CA LEU A 133 -24.79 8.05 -8.19
C LEU A 133 -24.64 6.58 -8.63
N TYR A 134 -25.11 6.28 -9.83
CA TYR A 134 -25.11 4.92 -10.40
C TYR A 134 -24.42 4.87 -11.75
N ALA A 135 -24.05 3.66 -12.17
CA ALA A 135 -23.52 3.42 -13.50
C ALA A 135 -24.52 3.90 -14.57
N VAL A 136 -23.96 4.48 -15.63
CA VAL A 136 -24.76 4.87 -16.82
C VAL A 136 -25.35 3.62 -17.45
N ASP A 137 -26.67 3.58 -17.59
CA ASP A 137 -27.40 2.58 -18.36
C ASP A 137 -27.78 3.19 -19.72
N PRO A 138 -27.08 2.83 -20.83
CA PRO A 138 -27.32 3.42 -22.13
C PRO A 138 -28.70 3.13 -22.68
N VAL A 139 -29.31 2.03 -22.28
CA VAL A 139 -30.66 1.63 -22.74
C VAL A 139 -31.73 2.46 -22.01
N ALA A 140 -31.65 2.47 -20.68
CA ALA A 140 -32.60 3.20 -19.85
C ALA A 140 -32.58 4.71 -20.09
N LEU A 141 -31.40 5.26 -20.44
CA LEU A 141 -31.21 6.70 -20.71
C LEU A 141 -31.37 7.06 -22.19
N ASN A 142 -31.64 6.07 -23.05
CA ASN A 142 -31.75 6.25 -24.52
C ASN A 142 -30.52 6.92 -25.17
N ILE A 143 -29.31 6.45 -24.74
CA ILE A 143 -28.00 6.90 -25.24
C ILE A 143 -27.14 5.71 -25.68
N PRO A 144 -27.56 4.95 -26.71
CA PRO A 144 -26.93 3.67 -27.07
C PRO A 144 -25.44 3.79 -27.44
N THR A 145 -24.99 4.96 -27.87
CA THR A 145 -23.60 5.24 -28.26
C THR A 145 -22.68 5.57 -27.08
N TYR A 146 -23.17 5.50 -25.84
CA TYR A 146 -22.36 5.88 -24.68
C TYR A 146 -21.03 5.12 -24.62
N PHE A 147 -21.06 3.80 -24.81
CA PHE A 147 -19.87 2.96 -24.76
C PHE A 147 -19.00 2.99 -26.02
N ASP A 148 -19.49 3.63 -27.10
CA ASP A 148 -18.66 3.92 -28.28
C ASP A 148 -17.71 5.10 -27.99
N VAL A 149 -18.14 6.03 -27.11
CA VAL A 149 -17.37 7.21 -26.68
C VAL A 149 -16.58 6.95 -25.41
N ILE A 150 -17.20 6.30 -24.42
CA ILE A 150 -16.59 6.00 -23.11
C ILE A 150 -16.38 4.49 -22.97
N PRO A 151 -15.13 3.99 -23.07
CA PRO A 151 -14.84 2.57 -22.89
C PRO A 151 -15.39 2.04 -21.57
N LYS A 152 -15.95 0.84 -21.56
CA LYS A 152 -16.59 0.23 -20.37
C LYS A 152 -15.64 0.16 -19.17
N GLU A 153 -14.37 -0.13 -19.41
CA GLU A 153 -13.33 -0.18 -18.38
C GLU A 153 -13.05 1.19 -17.74
N ASN A 154 -13.37 2.28 -18.45
CA ASN A 154 -13.22 3.65 -17.96
C ASN A 154 -14.49 4.20 -17.32
N ALA A 155 -15.63 3.52 -17.42
CA ALA A 155 -16.87 3.96 -16.80
C ALA A 155 -16.72 4.01 -15.27
N ARG A 156 -17.11 5.14 -14.66
CA ARG A 156 -17.04 5.39 -13.22
C ARG A 156 -18.34 6.01 -12.74
N ASP A 157 -18.71 5.63 -11.52
CA ASP A 157 -19.83 6.22 -10.77
C ASP A 157 -19.50 6.23 -9.27
N LEU A 158 -20.25 7.00 -8.49
CA LEU A 158 -20.01 7.15 -7.05
C LEU A 158 -20.26 5.85 -6.25
N THR A 159 -21.09 4.96 -6.77
CA THR A 159 -21.35 3.67 -6.12
C THR A 159 -20.17 2.72 -6.32
N LEU A 160 -19.65 2.64 -7.54
CA LEU A 160 -18.44 1.87 -7.86
C LEU A 160 -17.25 2.36 -7.03
N ILE A 161 -16.99 3.69 -7.03
CA ILE A 161 -15.90 4.32 -6.29
C ILE A 161 -16.04 4.04 -4.78
N GLY A 162 -17.24 4.19 -4.22
CA GLY A 162 -17.50 3.88 -2.83
C GLY A 162 -17.30 2.40 -2.49
N ASN A 163 -17.63 1.48 -3.39
CA ASN A 163 -17.37 0.04 -3.23
C ASN A 163 -15.88 -0.27 -3.25
N LYS A 164 -15.12 0.32 -4.20
CA LYS A 164 -13.66 0.21 -4.24
C LYS A 164 -13.02 0.70 -2.94
N LEU A 165 -13.49 1.84 -2.39
CA LEU A 165 -12.99 2.38 -1.12
C LEU A 165 -13.30 1.45 0.07
N ARG A 166 -14.49 0.87 0.14
CA ARG A 166 -14.87 -0.08 1.20
C ARG A 166 -14.03 -1.35 1.17
N SER A 167 -13.74 -1.85 -0.01
CA SER A 167 -12.99 -3.10 -0.23
C SER A 167 -11.46 -2.91 -0.32
N ASP A 168 -10.93 -1.78 0.19
CA ASP A 168 -9.50 -1.47 0.25
C ASP A 168 -8.75 -1.52 -1.10
N ARG A 169 -9.43 -1.16 -2.19
CA ARG A 169 -8.84 -1.14 -3.53
C ARG A 169 -8.13 0.17 -3.89
N TYR A 170 -8.11 1.15 -2.99
CA TYR A 170 -7.30 2.36 -3.14
C TYR A 170 -6.11 2.32 -2.20
N ASP A 171 -4.94 2.63 -2.72
CA ASP A 171 -3.69 2.71 -1.99
C ASP A 171 -3.36 4.13 -1.52
N SER A 172 -4.05 5.13 -2.04
CA SER A 172 -3.80 6.55 -1.79
C SER A 172 -5.05 7.39 -2.00
N ILE A 173 -5.04 8.61 -1.44
CA ILE A 173 -6.05 9.63 -1.72
C ILE A 173 -6.05 9.99 -3.21
N ASP A 174 -4.87 10.04 -3.83
CA ASP A 174 -4.72 10.39 -5.24
C ASP A 174 -5.31 9.33 -6.19
N ALA A 175 -5.27 8.05 -5.82
CA ALA A 175 -5.90 6.99 -6.61
C ALA A 175 -7.43 7.13 -6.63
N LEU A 176 -8.05 7.53 -5.52
CA LEU A 176 -9.49 7.83 -5.47
C LEU A 176 -9.81 9.13 -6.24
N ASP A 177 -8.98 10.18 -6.08
CA ASP A 177 -9.12 11.45 -6.83
C ASP A 177 -9.11 11.20 -8.33
N ALA A 178 -8.20 10.33 -8.81
CA ALA A 178 -8.12 9.97 -10.23
C ALA A 178 -9.42 9.35 -10.75
N ASP A 179 -10.05 8.43 -10.00
CA ASP A 179 -11.33 7.83 -10.41
C ASP A 179 -12.48 8.86 -10.44
N ILE A 180 -12.55 9.80 -9.49
CA ILE A 180 -13.58 10.87 -9.52
C ILE A 180 -13.33 11.83 -10.67
N ARG A 181 -12.07 12.20 -10.95
CA ARG A 181 -11.75 13.03 -12.11
C ARG A 181 -12.09 12.34 -13.43
N LEU A 182 -11.81 11.04 -13.54
CA LEU A 182 -12.18 10.25 -14.71
C LEU A 182 -13.70 10.23 -14.90
N MET A 183 -14.47 10.07 -13.83
CA MET A 183 -15.93 10.15 -13.87
C MET A 183 -16.41 11.49 -14.42
N LEU A 184 -15.86 12.61 -13.96
CA LEU A 184 -16.18 13.95 -14.44
C LEU A 184 -15.76 14.14 -15.91
N THR A 185 -14.56 13.72 -16.27
CA THR A 185 -14.06 13.78 -17.65
C THR A 185 -14.99 13.01 -18.59
N ASN A 186 -15.41 11.80 -18.21
CA ASN A 186 -16.36 11.00 -19.00
C ASN A 186 -17.67 11.76 -19.22
N CYS A 187 -18.19 12.42 -18.17
CA CYS A 187 -19.41 13.21 -18.26
C CYS A 187 -19.26 14.37 -19.24
N PHE A 188 -18.20 15.15 -19.15
CA PHE A 188 -17.94 16.26 -20.07
C PHE A 188 -17.68 15.79 -21.51
N THR A 189 -16.96 14.69 -21.68
CA THR A 189 -16.66 14.13 -23.00
C THR A 189 -17.92 13.67 -23.71
N PHE A 190 -18.76 12.89 -23.04
CA PHE A 190 -19.98 12.35 -23.63
C PHE A 190 -21.04 13.43 -23.86
N ASN A 191 -21.17 14.39 -22.94
CA ASN A 191 -22.20 15.43 -22.98
C ASN A 191 -21.69 16.75 -23.57
N ALA A 192 -20.66 16.73 -24.40
CA ALA A 192 -20.18 17.92 -25.09
C ALA A 192 -21.32 18.58 -25.88
N GLY A 193 -21.63 19.84 -25.57
CA GLY A 193 -22.75 20.58 -26.17
C GLY A 193 -24.10 20.40 -25.45
N ASN A 194 -24.20 19.58 -24.41
CA ASN A 194 -25.36 19.47 -23.54
C ASN A 194 -25.13 20.31 -22.25
N GLU A 195 -25.30 21.62 -22.34
CA GLU A 195 -25.00 22.55 -21.24
C GLU A 195 -25.74 22.22 -19.93
N PRO A 196 -27.03 21.86 -19.90
CA PRO A 196 -27.69 21.50 -18.65
C PRO A 196 -27.00 20.38 -17.85
N VAL A 197 -26.55 19.33 -18.54
CA VAL A 197 -25.82 18.23 -17.88
C VAL A 197 -24.42 18.67 -17.47
N CYS A 198 -23.73 19.42 -18.33
CA CYS A 198 -22.42 19.98 -18.02
C CYS A 198 -22.47 20.95 -16.84
N ASP A 199 -23.54 21.73 -16.67
CA ASP A 199 -23.70 22.64 -15.53
C ASP A 199 -23.86 21.88 -14.19
N ILE A 200 -24.62 20.78 -14.19
CA ILE A 200 -24.71 19.89 -13.03
C ILE A 200 -23.32 19.31 -12.69
N ALA A 201 -22.59 18.87 -13.71
CA ALA A 201 -21.25 18.32 -13.54
C ALA A 201 -20.26 19.37 -12.99
N ARG A 202 -20.30 20.62 -13.48
CA ARG A 202 -19.49 21.74 -12.95
C ARG A 202 -19.84 22.07 -11.49
N ALA A 203 -21.13 22.04 -11.14
CA ALA A 203 -21.57 22.25 -9.77
C ALA A 203 -21.07 21.14 -8.85
N PHE A 204 -21.15 19.88 -9.27
CA PHE A 204 -20.59 18.75 -8.53
C PHE A 204 -19.07 18.87 -8.38
N GLU A 205 -18.36 19.23 -9.44
CA GLU A 205 -16.91 19.39 -9.42
C GLU A 205 -16.45 20.41 -8.38
N LYS A 206 -17.15 21.55 -8.28
CA LYS A 206 -16.84 22.59 -7.26
C LYS A 206 -16.96 22.03 -5.85
N VAL A 207 -18.04 21.31 -5.55
CA VAL A 207 -18.25 20.67 -4.24
C VAL A 207 -17.17 19.63 -3.98
N TYR A 208 -16.91 18.77 -4.95
CA TYR A 208 -15.86 17.77 -4.84
C TYR A 208 -14.48 18.37 -4.54
N GLN A 209 -14.11 19.45 -5.27
CA GLN A 209 -12.82 20.12 -5.05
C GLN A 209 -12.68 20.70 -3.62
N GLN A 210 -13.76 21.21 -3.04
CA GLN A 210 -13.76 21.69 -1.65
C GLN A 210 -13.56 20.52 -0.67
N GLU A 211 -14.29 19.45 -0.86
CA GLU A 211 -14.26 18.26 -0.02
C GLU A 211 -12.89 17.56 -0.04
N ILE A 212 -12.32 17.35 -1.23
CA ILE A 212 -11.01 16.66 -1.34
C ILE A 212 -9.85 17.52 -0.80
N ARG A 213 -9.94 18.86 -0.94
CA ARG A 213 -8.98 19.77 -0.32
C ARG A 213 -9.02 19.69 1.22
N ALA A 214 -10.22 19.62 1.79
CA ALA A 214 -10.39 19.46 3.24
C ALA A 214 -9.78 18.14 3.72
N VAL A 215 -10.03 17.03 3.00
CA VAL A 215 -9.42 15.75 3.30
C VAL A 215 -7.89 15.84 3.21
N ARG A 216 -7.33 16.36 2.11
CA ARG A 216 -5.87 16.48 1.94
C ARG A 216 -5.23 17.31 3.04
N LYS A 217 -5.82 18.45 3.41
CA LYS A 217 -5.31 19.33 4.47
C LYS A 217 -5.23 18.65 5.84
N ALA A 218 -6.07 17.66 6.10
CA ALA A 218 -6.05 16.93 7.37
C ALA A 218 -4.86 15.93 7.47
N TYR A 219 -4.12 15.66 6.36
CA TYR A 219 -3.06 14.66 6.29
C TYR A 219 -1.75 15.19 5.69
N THR A 220 -1.64 16.49 5.49
CA THR A 220 -0.38 17.23 5.23
C THR A 220 0.18 17.78 6.53
#